data_ef2da6af852fddbf02483bed0de8d059
#
_entry.id   ef2da6af852fddbf02483bed0de8d059
#
_cell.length_a   1.000
_cell.length_b   1.000
_cell.length_c   1.000
_cell.angle_alpha   90.00
_cell.angle_beta   90.00
_cell.angle_gamma   90.00
#
_symmetry.space_group_name_H-M   'P 1'
#
loop_
_entity.id
_entity.type
_entity.pdbx_description
1 polymer ?
#
loop_
_entity_poly.entity_id
_entity_poly.type
_entity_poly.pdbx_seq_one_letter_code
_entity_poly.pdbx_strand_id
1 'polypeptide(L)'
;MADGKLDKETRKALLDARTMMETIIKADVNEAETRRRIERFFDSLMGYDVFKHITREHSIHGIGDSDYCDFAIQLERDNKIKPVIIVEIKKVNVDLSDKHVKQAASYAINIGCEWILLTNGRDWQLYHIVFGQPPQAILVDSWNLMLDDLYILGSKFELIGYRNVKRGGLDQLWQKNAALTAKSLLKILLSEPSISMIRRELKRKEKIPLYPEEIVGGIRRLLNESAMSELENMKIYLVRKQKPVSPKPTSDPNVVECNNSESVSERNI
;
A
#
# COMPACT_ATOMS: atom_id res chain seq x y z
N MET A 1 22.17 2.30 -4.98
CA MET A 1 21.76 1.18 -5.86
C MET A 1 23.00 0.36 -6.09
N ALA A 2 23.10 -0.80 -5.44
CA ALA A 2 24.23 -1.69 -5.61
C ALA A 2 24.12 -2.35 -7.00
N ASP A 3 25.26 -2.50 -7.65
CA ASP A 3 25.45 -3.10 -8.96
C ASP A 3 24.67 -4.42 -9.12
N GLY A 4 23.71 -4.43 -10.05
CA GLY A 4 22.67 -5.43 -10.21
C GLY A 4 23.12 -6.84 -10.63
N LYS A 5 23.97 -7.48 -9.85
CA LYS A 5 24.28 -8.89 -10.04
C LYS A 5 23.66 -9.72 -8.92
N LEU A 6 22.76 -10.62 -9.32
CA LEU A 6 22.29 -11.68 -8.46
C LEU A 6 23.48 -12.55 -8.02
N ASP A 7 23.59 -12.85 -6.72
CA ASP A 7 24.64 -13.74 -6.24
C ASP A 7 24.48 -15.16 -6.81
N LYS A 8 25.59 -15.93 -6.83
CA LYS A 8 25.60 -17.23 -7.47
C LYS A 8 24.68 -18.25 -6.80
N GLU A 9 24.53 -18.17 -5.48
CA GLU A 9 23.72 -19.11 -4.69
C GLU A 9 22.24 -18.86 -4.95
N THR A 10 21.77 -17.63 -4.86
CA THR A 10 20.39 -17.23 -5.18
C THR A 10 20.04 -17.57 -6.63
N ARG A 11 20.96 -17.28 -7.57
CA ARG A 11 20.74 -17.65 -8.98
C ARG A 11 20.56 -19.15 -9.16
N LYS A 12 21.40 -19.96 -8.52
CA LYS A 12 21.30 -21.43 -8.57
C LYS A 12 19.98 -21.91 -7.97
N ALA A 13 19.62 -21.42 -6.79
CA ALA A 13 18.38 -21.77 -6.12
C ALA A 13 17.13 -21.47 -6.98
N LEU A 14 17.11 -20.31 -7.66
CA LEU A 14 16.02 -19.95 -8.58
C LEU A 14 15.95 -20.87 -9.81
N LEU A 15 17.10 -21.26 -10.40
CA LEU A 15 17.12 -22.19 -11.52
C LEU A 15 16.67 -23.59 -11.10
N ASP A 16 17.11 -24.07 -9.94
CA ASP A 16 16.69 -25.35 -9.37
C ASP A 16 15.17 -25.35 -9.08
N ALA A 17 14.64 -24.23 -8.55
CA ALA A 17 13.20 -24.04 -8.34
C ALA A 17 12.41 -24.09 -9.65
N ARG A 18 12.86 -23.42 -10.71
CA ARG A 18 12.25 -23.50 -12.05
C ARG A 18 12.22 -24.93 -12.57
N THR A 19 13.35 -25.62 -12.55
CA THR A 19 13.44 -27.00 -13.01
C THR A 19 12.49 -27.93 -12.26
N MET A 20 12.38 -27.75 -10.94
CA MET A 20 11.43 -28.50 -10.12
C MET A 20 9.99 -28.17 -10.51
N MET A 21 9.66 -26.88 -10.69
CA MET A 21 8.32 -26.46 -11.10
C MET A 21 7.95 -26.96 -12.50
N GLU A 22 8.86 -26.93 -13.47
CA GLU A 22 8.63 -27.51 -14.79
C GLU A 22 8.21 -28.98 -14.71
N THR A 23 8.86 -29.74 -13.83
CA THR A 23 8.56 -31.15 -13.64
C THR A 23 7.14 -31.37 -13.11
N ILE A 24 6.72 -30.62 -12.09
CA ILE A 24 5.39 -30.78 -11.48
C ILE A 24 4.27 -30.19 -12.33
N ILE A 25 4.55 -29.16 -13.13
CA ILE A 25 3.62 -28.60 -14.13
C ILE A 25 3.31 -29.66 -15.20
N LYS A 26 4.34 -30.29 -15.77
CA LYS A 26 4.18 -31.35 -16.77
C LYS A 26 3.44 -32.58 -16.25
N ALA A 27 3.66 -32.91 -14.96
CA ALA A 27 3.01 -34.04 -14.31
C ALA A 27 1.58 -33.71 -13.80
N ASP A 28 1.14 -32.50 -13.87
CA ASP A 28 -0.16 -32.00 -13.36
C ASP A 28 -0.46 -32.50 -11.94
N VAL A 29 0.53 -32.39 -11.05
CA VAL A 29 0.43 -32.91 -9.69
C VAL A 29 -0.71 -32.24 -8.90
N ASN A 30 -1.23 -32.95 -7.90
CA ASN A 30 -2.29 -32.42 -7.04
C ASN A 30 -1.78 -31.33 -6.09
N GLU A 31 -2.70 -30.69 -5.36
CA GLU A 31 -2.41 -29.59 -4.45
C GLU A 31 -1.45 -30.01 -3.32
N ALA A 32 -1.63 -31.21 -2.75
CA ALA A 32 -0.77 -31.71 -1.67
C ALA A 32 0.69 -31.87 -2.12
N GLU A 33 0.92 -32.36 -3.34
CA GLU A 33 2.27 -32.47 -3.89
C GLU A 33 2.83 -31.09 -4.28
N THR A 34 1.99 -30.18 -4.82
CA THR A 34 2.38 -28.78 -5.06
C THR A 34 2.84 -28.13 -3.76
N ARG A 35 2.09 -28.28 -2.68
CA ARG A 35 2.41 -27.77 -1.33
C ARG A 35 3.76 -28.29 -0.83
N ARG A 36 4.00 -29.60 -0.97
CA ARG A 36 5.26 -30.23 -0.57
C ARG A 36 6.47 -29.67 -1.32
N ARG A 37 6.30 -29.31 -2.59
CA ARG A 37 7.39 -28.72 -3.39
C ARG A 37 7.65 -27.28 -3.01
N ILE A 38 6.59 -26.50 -2.81
CA ILE A 38 6.70 -25.09 -2.40
C ILE A 38 7.31 -24.95 -1.00
N GLU A 39 7.05 -25.90 -0.10
CA GLU A 39 7.64 -25.89 1.24
C GLU A 39 9.17 -25.81 1.22
N ARG A 40 9.82 -26.39 0.23
CA ARG A 40 11.28 -26.31 0.06
C ARG A 40 11.76 -24.90 -0.25
N PHE A 41 10.90 -24.07 -0.85
CA PHE A 41 11.26 -22.69 -1.19
C PHE A 41 11.35 -21.79 0.05
N PHE A 42 10.69 -22.17 1.14
CA PHE A 42 10.82 -21.42 2.40
C PHE A 42 12.26 -21.40 2.90
N ASP A 43 12.98 -22.50 2.77
CA ASP A 43 14.41 -22.56 3.11
C ASP A 43 15.26 -22.04 1.95
N SER A 44 15.16 -22.67 0.77
CA SER A 44 16.11 -22.48 -0.34
C SER A 44 16.07 -21.10 -1.00
N LEU A 45 14.90 -20.43 -1.04
CA LEU A 45 14.72 -19.12 -1.67
C LEU A 45 14.49 -17.99 -0.66
N MET A 46 13.85 -18.32 0.47
CA MET A 46 13.42 -17.29 1.42
C MET A 46 14.22 -17.32 2.74
N GLY A 47 15.04 -18.35 2.97
CA GLY A 47 15.95 -18.45 4.12
C GLY A 47 15.25 -18.65 5.46
N TYR A 48 14.06 -19.24 5.50
CA TYR A 48 13.38 -19.63 6.73
C TYR A 48 13.87 -20.98 7.23
N ASP A 49 14.08 -21.11 8.52
CA ASP A 49 14.19 -22.41 9.18
C ASP A 49 12.79 -23.02 9.26
N VAL A 50 12.53 -24.05 8.46
CA VAL A 50 11.20 -24.67 8.32
C VAL A 50 10.66 -25.19 9.65
N PHE A 51 11.52 -25.68 10.53
CA PHE A 51 11.11 -26.21 11.83
C PHE A 51 10.77 -25.14 12.86
N LYS A 52 11.37 -23.96 12.75
CA LYS A 52 11.18 -22.86 13.70
C LYS A 52 10.13 -21.85 13.24
N HIS A 53 10.08 -21.58 11.93
CA HIS A 53 9.35 -20.46 11.40
C HIS A 53 8.10 -20.84 10.63
N ILE A 54 7.93 -22.12 10.28
CA ILE A 54 6.82 -22.57 9.44
C ILE A 54 5.92 -23.52 10.21
N THR A 55 4.66 -23.15 10.36
CA THR A 55 3.62 -24.01 10.90
C THR A 55 2.75 -24.51 9.75
N ARG A 56 2.58 -25.82 9.64
CA ARG A 56 1.73 -26.49 8.66
C ARG A 56 0.31 -26.57 9.20
N GLU A 57 -0.69 -26.45 8.32
CA GLU A 57 -2.11 -26.64 8.65
C GLU A 57 -2.48 -25.90 9.96
N HIS A 58 -2.09 -24.62 10.01
CA HIS A 58 -2.40 -23.81 11.17
C HIS A 58 -3.92 -23.64 11.26
N SER A 59 -4.52 -24.19 12.33
CA SER A 59 -5.96 -24.15 12.57
C SER A 59 -6.34 -23.03 13.55
N ILE A 60 -7.50 -22.42 13.33
CA ILE A 60 -8.13 -21.56 14.32
C ILE A 60 -9.27 -22.35 14.97
N HIS A 61 -9.31 -22.36 16.30
CA HIS A 61 -10.49 -22.77 17.04
C HIS A 61 -11.42 -21.56 17.13
N GLY A 62 -12.36 -21.44 16.19
CA GLY A 62 -13.41 -20.40 16.14
C GLY A 62 -14.80 -21.00 16.22
N ILE A 63 -15.82 -20.14 16.31
CA ILE A 63 -17.24 -20.53 16.32
C ILE A 63 -17.61 -20.89 14.88
N GLY A 64 -17.57 -22.17 14.53
CA GLY A 64 -17.87 -22.70 13.19
C GLY A 64 -16.87 -23.71 12.71
N ASP A 65 -16.90 -24.03 11.41
CA ASP A 65 -15.97 -24.94 10.78
C ASP A 65 -14.53 -24.47 10.95
N SER A 66 -13.62 -25.43 11.20
CA SER A 66 -12.20 -25.12 11.37
C SER A 66 -11.62 -24.67 10.03
N ASP A 67 -11.38 -23.36 9.90
CA ASP A 67 -10.64 -22.82 8.77
C ASP A 67 -9.15 -23.12 8.96
N TYR A 68 -8.52 -23.65 7.92
CA TYR A 68 -7.08 -23.96 7.90
C TYR A 68 -6.41 -23.18 6.80
N CYS A 69 -5.20 -22.68 7.05
CA CYS A 69 -4.30 -22.28 5.97
C CYS A 69 -3.22 -23.35 5.76
N ASP A 70 -2.64 -23.40 4.56
CA ASP A 70 -1.60 -24.38 4.25
C ASP A 70 -0.36 -24.19 5.11
N PHE A 71 0.11 -22.94 5.24
CA PHE A 71 1.23 -22.58 6.11
C PHE A 71 1.03 -21.22 6.75
N ALA A 72 1.56 -21.07 7.97
CA ALA A 72 1.78 -19.79 8.61
C ALA A 72 3.27 -19.57 8.83
N ILE A 73 3.81 -18.50 8.29
CA ILE A 73 5.17 -18.04 8.61
C ILE A 73 5.09 -17.27 9.93
N GLN A 74 5.83 -17.74 10.92
CA GLN A 74 5.81 -17.21 12.29
C GLN A 74 7.17 -16.64 12.65
N LEU A 75 7.16 -15.52 13.35
CA LEU A 75 8.35 -14.90 13.92
C LEU A 75 8.12 -14.54 15.38
N GLU A 76 9.19 -14.56 16.13
CA GLU A 76 9.17 -14.03 17.49
C GLU A 76 9.18 -12.50 17.44
N ARG A 77 8.13 -11.89 18.00
CA ARG A 77 8.01 -10.45 18.24
C ARG A 77 7.51 -10.23 19.66
N ASP A 78 8.19 -9.37 20.41
CA ASP A 78 7.84 -9.06 21.81
C ASP A 78 7.74 -10.32 22.70
N ASN A 79 8.71 -11.24 22.57
CA ASN A 79 8.74 -12.52 23.27
C ASN A 79 7.50 -13.41 23.03
N LYS A 80 6.82 -13.23 21.91
CA LYS A 80 5.69 -14.07 21.48
C LYS A 80 5.88 -14.50 20.03
N ILE A 81 5.63 -15.76 19.77
CA ILE A 81 5.58 -16.29 18.40
C ILE A 81 4.25 -15.89 17.79
N LYS A 82 4.29 -15.15 16.68
CA LYS A 82 3.09 -14.67 15.98
C LYS A 82 3.17 -14.98 14.48
N PRO A 83 2.06 -15.35 13.85
CA PRO A 83 1.98 -15.40 12.39
C PRO A 83 2.22 -14.00 11.80
N VAL A 84 3.10 -13.93 10.82
CA VAL A 84 3.45 -12.69 10.11
C VAL A 84 3.06 -12.72 8.64
N ILE A 85 2.97 -13.92 8.05
CA ILE A 85 2.46 -14.13 6.70
C ILE A 85 1.64 -15.44 6.71
N ILE A 86 0.43 -15.39 6.19
CA ILE A 86 -0.38 -16.58 5.89
C ILE A 86 -0.09 -16.99 4.45
N VAL A 87 0.17 -18.26 4.24
CA VAL A 87 0.45 -18.80 2.89
C VAL A 87 -0.65 -19.77 2.51
N GLU A 88 -1.28 -19.50 1.39
CA GLU A 88 -2.28 -20.35 0.76
C GLU A 88 -1.76 -20.86 -0.57
N ILE A 89 -1.85 -22.16 -0.79
CA ILE A 89 -1.28 -22.82 -1.97
C ILE A 89 -2.40 -23.50 -2.75
N LYS A 90 -2.36 -23.35 -4.05
CA LYS A 90 -3.29 -24.02 -4.97
C LYS A 90 -2.53 -24.99 -5.88
N LYS A 91 -3.26 -25.94 -6.44
CA LYS A 91 -2.71 -26.89 -7.42
C LYS A 91 -1.96 -26.13 -8.52
N VAL A 92 -0.82 -26.66 -8.96
CA VAL A 92 0.15 -26.02 -9.85
C VAL A 92 -0.46 -25.47 -11.16
N ASN A 93 -1.44 -26.14 -11.74
CA ASN A 93 -2.08 -25.73 -13.00
C ASN A 93 -3.43 -25.00 -12.80
N VAL A 94 -3.79 -24.64 -11.58
CA VAL A 94 -4.97 -23.83 -11.29
C VAL A 94 -4.58 -22.37 -11.24
N ASP A 95 -5.29 -21.53 -12.00
CA ASP A 95 -5.08 -20.08 -11.95
C ASP A 95 -5.57 -19.49 -10.64
N LEU A 96 -4.79 -18.57 -10.09
CA LEU A 96 -5.15 -17.86 -8.86
C LEU A 96 -6.34 -16.92 -9.13
N SER A 97 -7.27 -16.85 -8.19
CA SER A 97 -8.52 -16.11 -8.33
C SER A 97 -8.93 -15.41 -7.04
N ASP A 98 -9.83 -14.44 -7.14
CA ASP A 98 -10.39 -13.71 -5.99
C ASP A 98 -11.04 -14.64 -4.95
N LYS A 99 -11.55 -15.80 -5.35
CA LYS A 99 -12.10 -16.79 -4.42
C LYS A 99 -11.01 -17.31 -3.48
N HIS A 100 -9.82 -17.58 -4.01
CA HIS A 100 -8.67 -18.05 -3.21
C HIS A 100 -8.16 -16.95 -2.28
N VAL A 101 -8.14 -15.70 -2.76
CA VAL A 101 -7.79 -14.53 -1.93
C VAL A 101 -8.77 -14.39 -0.77
N LYS A 102 -10.08 -14.48 -1.03
CA LYS A 102 -11.12 -14.38 0.02
C LYS A 102 -10.99 -15.45 1.09
N GLN A 103 -10.67 -16.69 0.71
CA GLN A 103 -10.42 -17.79 1.63
C GLN A 103 -9.24 -17.46 2.56
N ALA A 104 -8.08 -17.13 1.99
CA ALA A 104 -6.89 -16.79 2.77
C ALA A 104 -7.08 -15.52 3.61
N ALA A 105 -7.84 -14.53 3.09
CA ALA A 105 -8.15 -13.30 3.80
C ALA A 105 -9.06 -13.53 5.02
N SER A 106 -10.09 -14.36 4.87
CA SER A 106 -10.97 -14.73 6.02
C SER A 106 -10.12 -15.28 7.16
N TYR A 107 -9.23 -16.20 6.84
CA TYR A 107 -8.32 -16.78 7.81
C TYR A 107 -7.39 -15.73 8.45
N ALA A 108 -6.69 -14.93 7.64
CA ALA A 108 -5.74 -13.93 8.11
C ALA A 108 -6.42 -12.88 9.02
N ILE A 109 -7.64 -12.44 8.66
CA ILE A 109 -8.44 -11.50 9.47
C ILE A 109 -8.75 -12.08 10.84
N ASN A 110 -9.16 -13.34 10.91
CA ASN A 110 -9.54 -13.99 12.17
C ASN A 110 -8.36 -14.07 13.17
N ILE A 111 -7.13 -14.20 12.68
CA ILE A 111 -5.93 -14.24 13.55
C ILE A 111 -5.20 -12.89 13.68
N GLY A 112 -5.70 -11.86 13.01
CA GLY A 112 -5.05 -10.54 13.01
C GLY A 112 -3.72 -10.51 12.25
N CYS A 113 -3.55 -11.35 11.21
CA CYS A 113 -2.37 -11.35 10.35
C CYS A 113 -2.58 -10.41 9.16
N GLU A 114 -1.63 -9.49 8.95
CA GLU A 114 -1.77 -8.45 7.91
C GLU A 114 -1.29 -8.90 6.52
N TRP A 115 -0.53 -10.00 6.42
CA TRP A 115 0.07 -10.41 5.16
C TRP A 115 -0.39 -11.79 4.71
N ILE A 116 -0.68 -11.88 3.40
CA ILE A 116 -1.04 -13.13 2.74
C ILE A 116 -0.13 -13.33 1.53
N LEU A 117 0.36 -14.54 1.37
CA LEU A 117 1.06 -15.02 0.19
C LEU A 117 0.22 -16.12 -0.46
N LEU A 118 -0.38 -15.82 -1.60
CA LEU A 118 -1.14 -16.78 -2.40
C LEU A 118 -0.27 -17.28 -3.55
N THR A 119 -0.18 -18.59 -3.75
CA THR A 119 0.64 -19.15 -4.83
C THR A 119 0.14 -20.50 -5.31
N ASN A 120 0.44 -20.83 -6.57
CA ASN A 120 0.37 -22.18 -7.15
C ASN A 120 1.77 -22.71 -7.53
N GLY A 121 2.83 -22.01 -7.07
CA GLY A 121 4.23 -22.30 -7.39
C GLY A 121 4.74 -21.60 -8.65
N ARG A 122 3.90 -21.41 -9.68
CA ARG A 122 4.22 -20.57 -10.86
C ARG A 122 3.99 -19.10 -10.54
N ASP A 123 2.76 -18.79 -10.15
CA ASP A 123 2.28 -17.45 -9.85
C ASP A 123 2.31 -17.22 -8.35
N TRP A 124 2.79 -16.06 -7.97
CA TRP A 124 2.95 -15.60 -6.60
C TRP A 124 2.30 -14.24 -6.45
N GLN A 125 1.47 -14.08 -5.44
CA GLN A 125 0.73 -12.84 -5.17
C GLN A 125 0.84 -12.52 -3.69
N LEU A 126 1.36 -11.34 -3.38
CA LEU A 126 1.50 -10.83 -2.02
C LEU A 126 0.39 -9.80 -1.76
N TYR A 127 -0.41 -10.05 -0.74
CA TYR A 127 -1.50 -9.16 -0.33
C TYR A 127 -1.28 -8.60 1.07
N HIS A 128 -1.75 -7.39 1.28
CA HIS A 128 -1.87 -6.78 2.60
C HIS A 128 -3.33 -6.64 2.99
N ILE A 129 -3.66 -7.00 4.25
CA ILE A 129 -5.00 -6.84 4.82
C ILE A 129 -5.10 -5.46 5.46
N VAL A 130 -6.03 -4.66 4.97
CA VAL A 130 -6.43 -3.42 5.61
C VAL A 130 -7.63 -3.71 6.50
N PHE A 131 -7.42 -3.65 7.82
CA PHE A 131 -8.48 -3.84 8.81
C PHE A 131 -9.38 -2.62 8.85
N GLY A 132 -10.51 -2.69 8.11
CA GLY A 132 -11.54 -1.66 8.03
C GLY A 132 -12.93 -2.29 8.14
N GLN A 133 -13.96 -1.52 7.85
CA GLN A 133 -15.35 -2.01 7.78
C GLN A 133 -15.91 -1.76 6.39
N PRO A 134 -15.91 -2.77 5.49
CA PRO A 134 -15.37 -4.14 5.66
C PRO A 134 -13.83 -4.21 5.50
N PRO A 135 -13.17 -5.28 6.01
CA PRO A 135 -11.76 -5.53 5.77
C PRO A 135 -11.49 -5.78 4.27
N GLN A 136 -10.30 -5.40 3.79
CA GLN A 136 -9.93 -5.54 2.38
C GLN A 136 -8.54 -6.15 2.22
N ALA A 137 -8.42 -7.11 1.29
CA ALA A 137 -7.13 -7.62 0.84
C ALA A 137 -6.67 -6.82 -0.38
N ILE A 138 -5.54 -6.14 -0.28
CA ILE A 138 -4.98 -5.31 -1.35
C ILE A 138 -3.76 -6.01 -1.92
N LEU A 139 -3.74 -6.25 -3.23
CA LEU A 139 -2.57 -6.78 -3.93
C LEU A 139 -1.43 -5.75 -3.85
N VAL A 140 -0.34 -6.15 -3.24
CA VAL A 140 0.86 -5.30 -3.06
C VAL A 140 1.88 -5.59 -4.15
N ASP A 141 2.05 -6.87 -4.48
CA ASP A 141 3.02 -7.31 -5.48
C ASP A 141 2.64 -8.67 -6.09
N SER A 142 3.12 -8.93 -7.31
CA SER A 142 2.94 -10.22 -7.98
C SER A 142 4.12 -10.54 -8.90
N TRP A 143 4.43 -11.82 -9.06
CA TRP A 143 5.48 -12.30 -9.96
C TRP A 143 5.19 -13.72 -10.43
N ASN A 144 5.83 -14.09 -11.53
CA ASN A 144 5.75 -15.44 -12.10
C ASN A 144 7.13 -16.10 -12.09
N LEU A 145 7.29 -17.18 -11.33
CA LEU A 145 8.57 -17.88 -11.20
C LEU A 145 9.11 -18.38 -12.54
N MET A 146 8.23 -18.74 -13.49
CA MET A 146 8.62 -19.33 -14.76
C MET A 146 8.99 -18.29 -15.83
N LEU A 147 8.36 -17.09 -15.78
CA LEU A 147 8.43 -16.10 -16.86
C LEU A 147 9.33 -14.91 -16.53
N ASP A 148 9.38 -14.47 -15.25
CA ASP A 148 10.09 -13.26 -14.89
C ASP A 148 11.60 -13.43 -14.91
N ASP A 149 12.33 -12.36 -15.10
CA ASP A 149 13.79 -12.35 -15.06
C ASP A 149 14.33 -12.79 -13.68
N LEU A 150 15.46 -13.51 -13.67
CA LEU A 150 16.05 -14.05 -12.44
C LEU A 150 16.43 -12.94 -11.44
N TYR A 151 16.85 -11.77 -11.92
CA TYR A 151 17.18 -10.65 -11.04
C TYR A 151 15.94 -10.09 -10.35
N ILE A 152 14.84 -9.97 -11.11
CA ILE A 152 13.53 -9.57 -10.55
C ILE A 152 13.09 -10.60 -9.51
N LEU A 153 13.14 -11.88 -9.85
CA LEU A 153 12.76 -12.96 -8.93
C LEU A 153 13.59 -12.95 -7.66
N GLY A 154 14.91 -12.75 -7.75
CA GLY A 154 15.77 -12.62 -6.58
C GLY A 154 15.28 -11.55 -5.62
N SER A 155 14.95 -10.37 -6.14
CA SER A 155 14.43 -9.26 -5.34
C SER A 155 13.04 -9.56 -4.74
N LYS A 156 12.17 -10.31 -5.46
CA LYS A 156 10.84 -10.70 -4.98
C LYS A 156 10.92 -11.72 -3.85
N PHE A 157 11.75 -12.74 -3.98
CA PHE A 157 11.94 -13.72 -2.91
C PHE A 157 12.71 -13.13 -1.71
N GLU A 158 13.65 -12.21 -1.93
CA GLU A 158 14.27 -11.43 -0.85
C GLU A 158 13.25 -10.60 -0.09
N LEU A 159 12.28 -9.97 -0.79
CA LEU A 159 11.21 -9.16 -0.18
C LEU A 159 10.43 -9.94 0.87
N ILE A 160 10.04 -11.19 0.56
CA ILE A 160 9.32 -12.10 1.47
C ILE A 160 10.24 -13.00 2.29
N GLY A 161 11.56 -12.84 2.14
CA GLY A 161 12.57 -13.64 2.82
C GLY A 161 12.72 -13.32 4.31
N TYR A 162 13.17 -14.30 5.08
CA TYR A 162 13.30 -14.23 6.54
C TYR A 162 13.99 -12.96 7.04
N ARG A 163 15.12 -12.59 6.43
CA ARG A 163 15.90 -11.42 6.87
C ARG A 163 15.14 -10.11 6.74
N ASN A 164 14.43 -9.95 5.61
CA ASN A 164 13.65 -8.74 5.35
C ASN A 164 12.39 -8.69 6.22
N VAL A 165 11.65 -9.79 6.30
CA VAL A 165 10.41 -9.87 7.10
C VAL A 165 10.71 -9.67 8.60
N LYS A 166 11.81 -10.25 9.10
CA LYS A 166 12.25 -10.04 10.48
C LYS A 166 12.55 -8.58 10.82
N ARG A 167 13.04 -7.80 9.85
CA ARG A 167 13.35 -6.36 10.01
C ARG A 167 12.15 -5.45 9.79
N GLY A 168 10.96 -6.01 9.56
CA GLY A 168 9.75 -5.23 9.24
C GLY A 168 9.74 -4.66 7.81
N GLY A 169 10.46 -5.30 6.87
CA GLY A 169 10.58 -4.79 5.50
C GLY A 169 9.25 -4.78 4.74
N LEU A 170 8.34 -5.72 5.04
CA LEU A 170 7.00 -5.70 4.45
C LEU A 170 6.18 -4.50 4.95
N ASP A 171 6.25 -4.18 6.24
CA ASP A 171 5.55 -3.05 6.83
C ASP A 171 6.08 -1.73 6.26
N GLN A 172 7.41 -1.63 6.06
CA GLN A 172 8.03 -0.50 5.38
C GLN A 172 7.58 -0.37 3.91
N LEU A 173 7.46 -1.50 3.19
CA LEU A 173 6.94 -1.51 1.82
C LEU A 173 5.50 -0.98 1.78
N TRP A 174 4.65 -1.46 2.68
CA TRP A 174 3.27 -1.01 2.78
C TRP A 174 3.17 0.49 3.08
N GLN A 175 3.93 0.98 4.06
CA GLN A 175 3.99 2.41 4.41
C GLN A 175 4.45 3.26 3.21
N LYS A 176 5.45 2.81 2.47
CA LYS A 176 5.90 3.45 1.22
C LYS A 176 4.77 3.53 0.19
N ASN A 177 4.11 2.41 -0.07
CA ASN A 177 3.02 2.35 -1.04
C ASN A 177 1.85 3.26 -0.60
N ALA A 178 1.49 3.24 0.68
CA ALA A 178 0.46 4.12 1.24
C ALA A 178 0.81 5.61 1.11
N ALA A 179 2.08 5.97 1.33
CA ALA A 179 2.55 7.34 1.18
C ALA A 179 2.55 7.82 -0.29
N LEU A 180 2.70 6.91 -1.25
CA LEU A 180 2.74 7.19 -2.68
C LEU A 180 1.39 7.07 -3.39
N THR A 181 0.30 6.86 -2.64
CA THR A 181 -1.05 6.87 -3.24
C THR A 181 -1.38 8.24 -3.83
N ALA A 182 -2.20 8.25 -4.87
CA ALA A 182 -2.68 9.49 -5.49
C ALA A 182 -3.26 10.46 -4.43
N LYS A 183 -4.07 9.93 -3.51
CA LYS A 183 -4.65 10.69 -2.39
C LYS A 183 -3.59 11.36 -1.51
N SER A 184 -2.57 10.61 -1.08
CA SER A 184 -1.50 11.14 -0.21
C SER A 184 -0.66 12.18 -0.93
N LEU A 185 -0.30 11.94 -2.18
CA LEU A 185 0.47 12.87 -3.00
C LEU A 185 -0.31 14.14 -3.31
N LEU A 186 -1.59 14.04 -3.69
CA LEU A 186 -2.45 15.18 -3.94
C LEU A 186 -2.64 16.03 -2.69
N LYS A 187 -2.83 15.43 -1.53
CA LYS A 187 -2.95 16.14 -0.26
C LYS A 187 -1.74 17.05 0.02
N ILE A 188 -0.53 16.57 -0.28
CA ILE A 188 0.70 17.35 -0.12
C ILE A 188 0.82 18.38 -1.24
N LEU A 189 0.64 17.96 -2.50
CA LEU A 189 0.79 18.84 -3.68
C LEU A 189 -0.17 20.04 -3.64
N LEU A 190 -1.40 19.84 -3.17
CA LEU A 190 -2.44 20.87 -3.07
C LEU A 190 -2.48 21.56 -1.71
N SER A 191 -1.50 21.32 -0.83
CA SER A 191 -1.36 22.06 0.41
C SER A 191 -0.95 23.52 0.16
N GLU A 192 -1.32 24.43 1.07
CA GLU A 192 -0.95 25.83 0.95
C GLU A 192 0.56 26.07 0.78
N PRO A 193 1.45 25.42 1.54
CA PRO A 193 2.89 25.59 1.36
C PRO A 193 3.36 25.19 -0.05
N SER A 194 2.85 24.09 -0.59
CA SER A 194 3.22 23.63 -1.94
C SER A 194 2.71 24.56 -3.03
N ILE A 195 1.45 24.98 -2.96
CA ILE A 195 0.87 25.96 -3.90
C ILE A 195 1.61 27.30 -3.83
N SER A 196 1.94 27.78 -2.62
CA SER A 196 2.71 29.02 -2.44
C SER A 196 4.13 28.90 -3.01
N MET A 197 4.77 27.74 -2.86
CA MET A 197 6.09 27.47 -3.46
C MET A 197 6.01 27.48 -4.98
N ILE A 198 5.08 26.73 -5.57
CA ILE A 198 4.86 26.65 -7.02
C ILE A 198 4.58 28.06 -7.58
N ARG A 199 3.71 28.82 -6.93
CA ARG A 199 3.39 30.18 -7.33
C ARG A 199 4.61 31.10 -7.36
N ARG A 200 5.46 31.04 -6.33
CA ARG A 200 6.69 31.83 -6.25
C ARG A 200 7.65 31.49 -7.37
N GLU A 201 7.83 30.18 -7.65
CA GLU A 201 8.74 29.71 -8.69
C GLU A 201 8.25 30.07 -10.10
N LEU A 202 6.95 29.93 -10.37
CA LEU A 202 6.35 30.33 -11.64
C LEU A 202 6.46 31.85 -11.84
N LYS A 203 6.18 32.67 -10.81
CA LYS A 203 6.36 34.12 -10.87
C LYS A 203 7.83 34.50 -11.17
N ARG A 204 8.79 33.76 -10.58
CA ARG A 204 10.22 34.02 -10.83
C ARG A 204 10.63 33.68 -12.25
N LYS A 205 10.14 32.58 -12.82
CA LYS A 205 10.50 32.10 -14.17
C LYS A 205 9.73 32.82 -15.26
N GLU A 206 8.42 32.86 -15.14
CA GLU A 206 7.52 33.33 -16.19
C GLU A 206 7.17 34.84 -16.06
N LYS A 207 7.57 35.47 -14.94
CA LYS A 207 7.30 36.89 -14.61
C LYS A 207 5.80 37.28 -14.58
N ILE A 208 4.91 36.28 -14.47
CA ILE A 208 3.47 36.44 -14.46
C ILE A 208 2.95 36.17 -13.04
N PRO A 209 2.12 37.04 -12.43
CA PRO A 209 1.46 36.76 -11.17
C PRO A 209 0.29 35.81 -11.39
N LEU A 210 0.30 34.68 -10.68
CA LEU A 210 -0.76 33.66 -10.73
C LEU A 210 -1.49 33.58 -9.39
N TYR A 211 -2.80 33.30 -9.46
CA TYR A 211 -3.61 33.00 -8.29
C TYR A 211 -3.52 31.51 -7.92
N PRO A 212 -3.72 31.16 -6.64
CA PRO A 212 -3.69 29.76 -6.20
C PRO A 212 -4.64 28.86 -6.99
N GLU A 213 -5.84 29.36 -7.31
CA GLU A 213 -6.87 28.64 -8.05
C GLU A 213 -6.44 28.30 -9.48
N GLU A 214 -5.67 29.17 -10.13
CA GLU A 214 -5.14 28.94 -11.47
C GLU A 214 -4.09 27.83 -11.47
N ILE A 215 -3.26 27.77 -10.41
CA ILE A 215 -2.27 26.71 -10.23
C ILE A 215 -2.96 25.37 -10.00
N VAL A 216 -3.98 25.32 -9.13
CA VAL A 216 -4.79 24.11 -8.92
C VAL A 216 -5.44 23.66 -10.22
N GLY A 217 -6.00 24.59 -11.01
CA GLY A 217 -6.56 24.30 -12.33
C GLY A 217 -5.52 23.77 -13.31
N GLY A 218 -4.29 24.28 -13.25
CA GLY A 218 -3.14 23.76 -14.01
C GLY A 218 -2.77 22.34 -13.61
N ILE A 219 -2.64 22.08 -12.32
CA ILE A 219 -2.33 20.74 -11.77
C ILE A 219 -3.41 19.75 -12.17
N ARG A 220 -4.71 20.13 -12.08
CA ARG A 220 -5.83 19.28 -12.44
C ARG A 220 -5.71 18.71 -13.86
N ARG A 221 -5.22 19.49 -14.82
CA ARG A 221 -5.02 19.05 -16.22
C ARG A 221 -3.89 18.02 -16.40
N LEU A 222 -3.02 17.83 -15.41
CA LEU A 222 -1.92 16.86 -15.44
C LEU A 222 -2.33 15.51 -14.85
N LEU A 223 -3.50 15.42 -14.19
CA LEU A 223 -3.92 14.22 -13.49
C LEU A 223 -4.58 13.22 -14.45
N ASN A 224 -4.33 11.94 -14.19
CA ASN A 224 -5.07 10.85 -14.82
C ASN A 224 -6.44 10.64 -14.15
N GLU A 225 -7.29 9.78 -14.72
CA GLU A 225 -8.66 9.52 -14.23
C GLU A 225 -8.70 9.09 -12.75
N SER A 226 -7.78 8.21 -12.33
CA SER A 226 -7.72 7.75 -10.95
C SER A 226 -7.40 8.88 -9.97
N ALA A 227 -6.42 9.72 -10.31
CA ALA A 227 -6.07 10.88 -9.48
C ALA A 227 -7.14 11.98 -9.51
N MET A 228 -7.90 12.10 -10.61
CA MET A 228 -9.04 13.01 -10.71
C MET A 228 -10.17 12.59 -9.77
N SER A 229 -10.51 11.31 -9.71
CA SER A 229 -11.52 10.80 -8.79
C SER A 229 -11.16 11.08 -7.33
N GLU A 230 -9.89 10.88 -6.95
CA GLU A 230 -9.42 11.24 -5.61
C GLU A 230 -9.50 12.75 -5.34
N LEU A 231 -9.18 13.58 -6.35
CA LEU A 231 -9.24 15.05 -6.23
C LEU A 231 -10.66 15.54 -6.00
N GLU A 232 -11.67 14.97 -6.63
CA GLU A 232 -13.09 15.36 -6.48
C GLU A 232 -13.59 15.13 -5.05
N ASN A 233 -13.05 14.11 -4.38
CA ASN A 233 -13.40 13.79 -3.00
C ASN A 233 -12.59 14.59 -1.95
N MET A 234 -11.65 15.45 -2.38
CA MET A 234 -10.80 16.24 -1.47
C MET A 234 -11.30 17.65 -1.26
N LYS A 235 -11.28 18.12 -0.01
CA LYS A 235 -11.46 19.53 0.34
C LYS A 235 -10.13 20.27 0.22
N ILE A 236 -10.05 21.23 -0.71
CA ILE A 236 -8.86 22.06 -0.92
C ILE A 236 -9.06 23.38 -0.21
N TYR A 237 -8.20 23.70 0.75
CA TYR A 237 -8.22 24.97 1.48
C TYR A 237 -7.18 25.92 0.88
N LEU A 238 -7.64 26.95 0.18
CA LEU A 238 -6.80 28.01 -0.40
C LEU A 238 -6.95 29.28 0.41
N VAL A 239 -5.86 29.78 0.97
CA VAL A 239 -5.85 31.06 1.70
C VAL A 239 -5.74 32.21 0.69
N ARG A 240 -6.81 32.96 0.53
CA ARG A 240 -6.82 34.26 -0.20
C ARG A 240 -6.23 35.30 0.71
N LYS A 241 -5.06 35.86 0.40
CA LYS A 241 -4.63 37.12 1.02
C LYS A 241 -5.63 38.21 0.62
N GLN A 242 -6.42 38.69 1.58
CA GLN A 242 -7.21 39.88 1.36
C GLN A 242 -6.26 41.02 0.93
N LYS A 243 -6.60 41.72 -0.19
CA LYS A 243 -5.91 42.96 -0.53
C LYS A 243 -6.05 43.90 0.67
N PRO A 244 -4.97 44.58 1.11
CA PRO A 244 -5.13 45.64 2.06
C PRO A 244 -6.13 46.63 1.48
N VAL A 245 -7.22 46.88 2.22
CA VAL A 245 -8.17 47.91 1.90
C VAL A 245 -7.38 49.24 1.97
N SER A 246 -7.18 49.88 0.81
CA SER A 246 -6.62 51.21 0.77
C SER A 246 -7.51 52.11 1.63
N PRO A 247 -6.96 52.91 2.56
CA PRO A 247 -7.76 53.82 3.35
C PRO A 247 -8.47 54.82 2.40
N LYS A 248 -9.79 54.97 2.54
CA LYS A 248 -10.53 56.00 1.87
C LYS A 248 -9.95 57.37 2.30
N PRO A 249 -9.78 58.33 1.38
CA PRO A 249 -9.35 59.67 1.75
C PRO A 249 -10.37 60.27 2.69
N THR A 250 -9.90 60.73 3.84
CA THR A 250 -10.64 61.53 4.81
C THR A 250 -10.99 62.86 4.15
N SER A 251 -12.26 63.07 3.85
CA SER A 251 -12.81 64.41 3.60
C SER A 251 -13.09 65.05 4.91
N ASP A 252 -12.71 66.30 4.97
CA ASP A 252 -12.66 67.32 6.00
C ASP A 252 -13.72 67.34 7.10
N PRO A 253 -13.36 67.95 8.28
CA PRO A 253 -14.25 68.09 9.42
C PRO A 253 -15.02 69.39 9.33
N ASN A 254 -16.35 69.28 9.34
CA ASN A 254 -17.25 70.27 9.96
C ASN A 254 -18.71 69.92 9.63
N VAL A 255 -19.46 69.59 10.61
CA VAL A 255 -20.78 70.09 10.97
C VAL A 255 -21.28 69.33 12.19
N VAL A 256 -21.68 70.14 13.12
CA VAL A 256 -22.15 69.97 14.48
C VAL A 256 -23.57 69.36 14.54
N GLU A 257 -23.82 68.69 15.69
CA GLU A 257 -25.13 68.51 16.39
C GLU A 257 -26.16 67.49 15.79
N CYS A 258 -26.78 66.72 16.49
CA CYS A 258 -27.46 66.57 17.74
C CYS A 258 -28.25 65.29 17.84
N ASN A 259 -28.22 64.72 19.00
CA ASN A 259 -29.30 64.06 19.75
C ASN A 259 -30.13 62.89 19.22
N ASN A 260 -30.11 61.91 20.07
CA ASN A 260 -31.21 61.14 20.71
C ASN A 260 -31.50 59.72 20.32
N SER A 261 -31.24 58.93 21.34
CA SER A 261 -32.17 58.00 22.01
C SER A 261 -32.56 56.67 21.33
N GLU A 262 -32.21 55.62 22.07
CA GLU A 262 -33.05 54.46 22.44
C GLU A 262 -33.66 53.62 21.33
N SER A 263 -33.35 52.32 21.28
CA SER A 263 -34.00 51.30 22.06
C SER A 263 -33.58 49.89 21.59
N VAL A 264 -33.20 49.11 22.53
CA VAL A 264 -33.42 47.68 22.80
C VAL A 264 -34.43 47.01 21.85
N SER A 265 -34.05 45.87 21.26
CA SER A 265 -34.80 44.61 21.46
C SER A 265 -34.08 43.39 20.89
N GLU A 266 -33.94 42.45 21.77
CA GLU A 266 -33.72 41.03 21.52
C GLU A 266 -34.73 40.45 20.55
N ARG A 267 -34.34 39.44 19.78
CA ARG A 267 -34.96 38.09 19.76
C ARG A 267 -34.25 37.15 18.78
N ASN A 268 -33.74 36.09 19.38
CA ASN A 268 -33.89 34.68 19.02
C ASN A 268 -34.74 34.35 17.78
N ILE A 269 -34.22 33.62 16.84
CA ILE A 269 -34.54 32.21 16.56
C ILE A 269 -33.37 31.59 15.77
#